data_5f5f5a1e739077dccd1168deaa38703d
#
_entry.id   5f5f5a1e739077dccd1168deaa38703d
#
_cell.length_a   1.000
_cell.length_b   1.000
_cell.length_c   1.000
_cell.angle_alpha   90.00
_cell.angle_beta   90.00
_cell.angle_gamma   90.00
#
_symmetry.space_group_name_H-M   'P 1'
#
loop_
_entity.id
_entity.type
_entity.pdbx_description
1 polymer ?
#
loop_
_entity_poly.entity_id
_entity_poly.type
_entity_poly.pdbx_seq_one_letter_code
_entity_poly.pdbx_strand_id
1 'polypeptide(L)'
;DLSKIEAGKMDILLENFDINKLVKEVEGTIHPLAEKGKNNLIIDCPENAGTMDADETRVRQMLHNLLSNACKFTENGTVTLKVFRDTRDNIEWINFAIIDTGMGIPQDSISKLFLEFSQVDNSSTRKFGGTGLGLAISRRFCLMMGGDIRVKSVLNEGSTFTIYLPVKVVTQAS
;
A
#
# COMPACT_ATOMS: atom_id res chain seq x y z
N ASP A 1 -5.82 14.86 -5.76
CA ASP A 1 -6.43 15.06 -4.90
C ASP A 1 -6.37 15.11 -3.38
N LEU A 2 -5.19 15.49 -2.80
CA LEU A 2 -5.07 15.68 -1.37
C LEU A 2 -6.04 16.75 -0.85
N SER A 3 -6.24 17.82 -1.61
CA SER A 3 -7.17 18.87 -1.19
C SER A 3 -8.61 18.39 -1.13
N LYS A 4 -9.01 17.49 -2.03
CA LYS A 4 -10.34 16.90 -1.97
C LYS A 4 -10.50 15.98 -0.77
N ILE A 5 -9.45 15.23 -0.45
CA ILE A 5 -9.43 14.35 0.70
C ILE A 5 -9.52 15.15 2.00
N GLU A 6 -8.74 16.21 2.12
CA GLU A 6 -8.77 17.09 3.29
C GLU A 6 -10.12 17.76 3.49
N ALA A 7 -10.76 18.13 2.40
CA ALA A 7 -12.06 18.76 2.45
C ALA A 7 -13.21 17.76 2.69
N GLY A 8 -12.91 16.47 2.77
CA GLY A 8 -13.92 15.43 2.93
C GLY A 8 -14.81 15.26 1.72
N LYS A 9 -14.37 15.73 0.56
CA LYS A 9 -15.17 15.70 -0.67
C LYS A 9 -14.92 14.50 -1.56
N MET A 10 -13.98 13.63 -1.19
CA MET A 10 -13.67 12.45 -1.99
C MET A 10 -14.58 11.30 -1.59
N ASP A 11 -15.41 10.88 -2.53
CA ASP A 11 -16.33 9.77 -2.31
C ASP A 11 -15.64 8.43 -2.55
N ILE A 12 -16.07 7.44 -1.79
CA ILE A 12 -15.67 6.06 -1.97
C ILE A 12 -16.75 5.36 -2.79
N LEU A 13 -16.35 4.78 -3.92
CA LEU A 13 -17.26 4.04 -4.78
C LEU A 13 -17.10 2.54 -4.51
N LEU A 14 -18.04 1.97 -3.77
CA LEU A 14 -17.97 0.55 -3.42
C LEU A 14 -18.38 -0.34 -4.59
N GLU A 15 -17.52 -1.30 -4.90
CA GLU A 15 -17.75 -2.30 -5.94
C GLU A 15 -17.33 -3.66 -5.39
N ASN A 16 -17.97 -4.71 -5.87
CA ASN A 16 -17.51 -6.07 -5.60
C ASN A 16 -16.53 -6.46 -6.71
N PHE A 17 -15.33 -6.87 -6.34
CA PHE A 17 -14.33 -7.24 -7.32
C PHE A 17 -13.50 -8.43 -6.84
N ASP A 18 -12.90 -9.13 -7.82
CA ASP A 18 -12.07 -10.29 -7.59
C ASP A 18 -10.66 -9.85 -7.18
N ILE A 19 -10.19 -10.32 -6.04
CA ILE A 19 -8.88 -9.94 -5.50
C ILE A 19 -7.75 -10.46 -6.39
N ASN A 20 -7.86 -11.71 -6.86
CA ASN A 20 -6.83 -12.29 -7.72
C ASN A 20 -6.68 -11.53 -9.04
N LYS A 21 -7.80 -11.11 -9.61
CA LYS A 21 -7.78 -10.32 -10.84
C LYS A 21 -7.07 -8.99 -10.63
N LEU A 22 -7.41 -8.30 -9.54
CA LEU A 22 -6.78 -7.02 -9.20
C LEU A 22 -5.27 -7.20 -9.01
N VAL A 23 -4.87 -8.23 -8.28
CA VAL A 23 -3.45 -8.51 -8.00
C VAL A 23 -2.69 -8.79 -9.30
N LYS A 24 -3.27 -9.53 -10.23
CA LYS A 24 -2.65 -9.79 -11.53
C LYS A 24 -2.47 -8.52 -12.35
N GLU A 25 -3.45 -7.64 -12.32
CA GLU A 25 -3.36 -6.36 -13.04
C GLU A 25 -2.23 -5.50 -12.45
N VAL A 26 -2.14 -5.45 -11.13
CA VAL A 26 -1.09 -4.69 -10.43
C VAL A 26 0.27 -5.29 -10.73
N GLU A 27 0.39 -6.62 -10.71
CA GLU A 27 1.64 -7.31 -11.04
C GLU A 27 2.14 -6.91 -12.43
N GLY A 28 1.25 -6.92 -13.41
CA GLY A 28 1.62 -6.55 -14.78
C GLY A 28 2.14 -5.13 -14.89
N THR A 29 1.60 -4.21 -14.10
CA THR A 29 2.04 -2.82 -14.11
C THR A 29 3.36 -2.63 -13.36
N ILE A 30 3.58 -3.39 -12.30
CA ILE A 30 4.77 -3.25 -11.44
C ILE A 30 5.98 -4.01 -11.99
N HIS A 31 5.75 -5.09 -12.73
CA HIS A 31 6.83 -5.95 -13.24
C HIS A 31 7.96 -5.17 -13.94
N PRO A 32 7.66 -4.23 -14.86
CA PRO A 32 8.72 -3.46 -15.50
C PRO A 32 9.54 -2.62 -14.50
N LEU A 33 8.91 -2.11 -13.45
CA LEU A 33 9.61 -1.34 -12.43
C LEU A 33 10.55 -2.23 -11.62
N ALA A 34 10.14 -3.45 -11.32
CA ALA A 34 10.97 -4.40 -10.61
C ALA A 34 12.19 -4.78 -11.48
N GLU A 35 11.98 -5.03 -12.77
CA GLU A 35 13.07 -5.36 -13.70
C GLU A 35 14.07 -4.22 -13.81
N LYS A 36 13.61 -2.99 -13.83
CA LYS A 36 14.47 -1.81 -13.92
C LYS A 36 15.48 -1.77 -12.76
N GLY A 37 15.04 -2.15 -11.55
CA GLY A 37 15.91 -2.20 -10.37
C GLY A 37 16.59 -3.55 -10.20
N LYS A 38 16.43 -4.47 -11.14
CA LYS A 38 16.94 -5.85 -11.07
C LYS A 38 16.42 -6.55 -9.82
N ASN A 39 15.19 -6.27 -9.46
CA ASN A 39 14.53 -6.87 -8.31
C ASN A 39 13.71 -8.08 -8.73
N ASN A 40 13.64 -9.06 -7.84
CA ASN A 40 12.78 -10.20 -8.00
C ASN A 40 11.40 -9.83 -7.42
N LEU A 41 10.35 -9.89 -8.23
CA LEU A 41 8.98 -9.62 -7.79
C LEU A 41 8.27 -10.94 -7.50
N ILE A 42 7.83 -11.09 -6.27
CA ILE A 42 7.12 -12.30 -5.83
C ILE A 42 5.70 -11.92 -5.47
N ILE A 43 4.74 -12.65 -6.02
CA ILE A 43 3.32 -12.48 -5.71
C ILE A 43 2.87 -13.71 -4.93
N ASP A 44 2.55 -13.52 -3.66
CA ASP A 44 2.06 -14.57 -2.79
C ASP A 44 0.58 -14.28 -2.50
N CYS A 45 -0.28 -14.76 -3.38
CA CYS A 45 -1.72 -14.57 -3.29
C CYS A 45 -2.41 -15.92 -3.44
N PRO A 46 -3.23 -16.34 -2.46
CA PRO A 46 -3.92 -17.62 -2.58
C PRO A 46 -4.87 -17.62 -3.77
N GLU A 47 -5.00 -18.76 -4.44
CA GLU A 47 -5.93 -18.89 -5.56
C GLU A 47 -7.38 -18.63 -5.14
N ASN A 48 -7.69 -18.89 -3.88
CA ASN A 48 -9.02 -18.70 -3.31
C ASN A 48 -9.12 -17.41 -2.48
N ALA A 49 -8.35 -16.38 -2.85
CA ALA A 49 -8.43 -15.09 -2.14
C ALA A 49 -9.85 -14.51 -2.14
N GLY A 50 -10.62 -14.83 -3.18
CA GLY A 50 -12.02 -14.46 -3.25
C GLY A 50 -12.26 -13.04 -3.72
N THR A 51 -13.36 -12.49 -3.26
CA THR A 51 -13.77 -11.12 -3.63
C THR A 51 -13.82 -10.23 -2.41
N MET A 52 -13.86 -8.93 -2.63
CA MET A 52 -14.10 -7.96 -1.57
C MET A 52 -14.99 -6.84 -2.08
N ASP A 53 -15.65 -6.17 -1.15
CA ASP A 53 -16.45 -4.98 -1.45
C ASP A 53 -15.67 -3.76 -0.96
N ALA A 54 -15.15 -2.99 -1.88
CA ALA A 54 -14.33 -1.83 -1.57
C ALA A 54 -14.28 -0.93 -2.81
N ASP A 55 -13.49 0.13 -2.74
CA ASP A 55 -13.23 0.96 -3.91
C ASP A 55 -12.07 0.36 -4.69
N GLU A 56 -12.38 -0.36 -5.77
CA GLU A 56 -11.38 -1.07 -6.57
C GLU A 56 -10.29 -0.14 -7.09
N THR A 57 -10.67 1.03 -7.58
CA THR A 57 -9.72 2.01 -8.12
C THR A 57 -8.75 2.48 -7.05
N ARG A 58 -9.26 2.75 -5.85
CA ARG A 58 -8.41 3.22 -4.74
C ARG A 58 -7.50 2.12 -4.22
N VAL A 59 -8.01 0.89 -4.12
CA VAL A 59 -7.17 -0.25 -3.70
C VAL A 59 -6.05 -0.46 -4.71
N ARG A 60 -6.36 -0.45 -6.00
CA ARG A 60 -5.35 -0.57 -7.06
C ARG A 60 -4.30 0.53 -6.95
N GLN A 61 -4.72 1.76 -6.73
CA GLN A 61 -3.85 2.92 -6.62
C GLN A 61 -2.90 2.79 -5.42
N MET A 62 -3.43 2.35 -4.27
CA MET A 62 -2.62 2.14 -3.08
C MET A 62 -1.57 1.06 -3.28
N LEU A 63 -1.97 -0.07 -3.87
CA LEU A 63 -1.03 -1.17 -4.14
C LEU A 63 0.05 -0.73 -5.11
N HIS A 64 -0.33 -0.04 -6.18
CA HIS A 64 0.64 0.46 -7.14
C HIS A 64 1.63 1.42 -6.49
N ASN A 65 1.13 2.33 -5.67
CA ASN A 65 1.97 3.31 -4.99
C ASN A 65 2.99 2.65 -4.06
N LEU A 66 2.54 1.72 -3.22
CA LEU A 66 3.43 1.05 -2.28
C LEU A 66 4.43 0.12 -2.98
N LEU A 67 3.98 -0.60 -4.00
CA LEU A 67 4.86 -1.50 -4.75
C LEU A 67 5.88 -0.72 -5.58
N SER A 68 5.48 0.39 -6.21
CA SER A 68 6.43 1.20 -6.97
C SER A 68 7.49 1.80 -6.06
N ASN A 69 7.11 2.25 -4.86
CA ASN A 69 8.06 2.74 -3.88
C ASN A 69 9.02 1.63 -3.44
N ALA A 70 8.50 0.43 -3.17
CA ALA A 70 9.34 -0.70 -2.80
C ALA A 70 10.38 -1.01 -3.88
N CYS A 71 9.99 -0.95 -5.14
CA CYS A 71 10.90 -1.17 -6.25
C CYS A 71 11.96 -0.07 -6.35
N LYS A 72 11.61 1.17 -6.06
CA LYS A 72 12.56 2.28 -6.08
C LYS A 72 13.63 2.15 -4.98
N PHE A 73 13.22 1.68 -3.80
CA PHE A 73 14.11 1.63 -2.63
C PHE A 73 14.87 0.33 -2.53
N THR A 74 14.67 -0.58 -3.46
CA THR A 74 15.35 -1.89 -3.50
C THR A 74 16.10 -2.01 -4.80
N GLU A 75 17.35 -2.47 -4.73
CA GLU A 75 18.17 -2.79 -5.92
C GLU A 75 18.75 -4.17 -5.75
N ASN A 76 18.65 -4.99 -6.80
CA ASN A 76 19.16 -6.37 -6.81
C ASN A 76 18.62 -7.18 -5.63
N GLY A 77 17.40 -6.89 -5.21
CA GLY A 77 16.79 -7.55 -4.07
C GLY A 77 15.45 -8.18 -4.43
N THR A 78 14.57 -8.22 -3.44
CA THR A 78 13.27 -8.87 -3.59
C THR A 78 12.16 -7.95 -3.09
N VAL A 79 11.08 -7.88 -3.86
CA VAL A 79 9.84 -7.20 -3.49
C VAL A 79 8.73 -8.24 -3.54
N THR A 80 8.00 -8.39 -2.44
CA THR A 80 6.93 -9.39 -2.32
C THR A 80 5.62 -8.69 -2.03
N LEU A 81 4.56 -9.08 -2.74
CA LEU A 81 3.20 -8.75 -2.38
C LEU A 81 2.55 -10.00 -1.81
N LYS A 82 2.24 -9.98 -0.53
CA LYS A 82 1.60 -11.10 0.15
C LYS A 82 0.17 -10.71 0.50
N VAL A 83 -0.78 -11.52 0.06
CA VAL A 83 -2.20 -11.29 0.31
C VAL A 83 -2.72 -12.39 1.23
N PHE A 84 -3.41 -12.01 2.31
CA PHE A 84 -3.98 -12.99 3.22
C PHE A 84 -5.20 -12.44 3.94
N ARG A 85 -6.10 -13.32 4.34
CA ARG A 85 -7.29 -12.98 5.11
C ARG A 85 -7.10 -13.33 6.58
N ASP A 86 -7.69 -12.55 7.47
CA ASP A 86 -7.81 -12.92 8.87
C ASP A 86 -9.14 -12.42 9.41
N THR A 87 -9.48 -12.87 10.61
CA THR A 87 -10.72 -12.49 11.28
C THR A 87 -10.37 -11.84 12.61
N ARG A 88 -10.92 -10.66 12.85
CA ARG A 88 -10.76 -9.92 14.11
C ARG A 88 -12.12 -9.44 14.55
N ASP A 89 -12.51 -9.72 15.77
CA ASP A 89 -13.78 -9.28 16.35
C ASP A 89 -14.99 -9.66 15.45
N ASN A 90 -14.95 -10.87 14.89
CA ASN A 90 -15.98 -11.41 14.00
C ASN A 90 -16.09 -10.68 12.66
N ILE A 91 -15.09 -9.87 12.32
CA ILE A 91 -15.01 -9.20 11.02
C ILE A 91 -13.88 -9.80 10.21
N GLU A 92 -14.17 -10.12 8.95
CA GLU A 92 -13.14 -10.60 8.02
C GLU A 92 -12.36 -9.43 7.47
N TRP A 93 -11.04 -9.56 7.49
CA TRP A 93 -10.12 -8.56 6.97
C TRP A 93 -9.29 -9.15 5.84
N ILE A 94 -8.95 -8.32 4.87
CA ILE A 94 -7.98 -8.65 3.84
C ILE A 94 -6.72 -7.81 4.10
N ASN A 95 -5.56 -8.45 3.98
CA ASN A 95 -4.28 -7.81 4.21
C ASN A 95 -3.43 -7.90 2.94
N PHE A 96 -2.83 -6.78 2.56
CA PHE A 96 -1.88 -6.70 1.47
C PHE A 96 -0.56 -6.23 2.07
N ALA A 97 0.38 -7.15 2.22
CA ALA A 97 1.70 -6.84 2.78
C ALA A 97 2.70 -6.67 1.65
N ILE A 98 3.33 -5.51 1.59
CA ILE A 98 4.37 -5.22 0.61
C ILE A 98 5.69 -5.27 1.35
N ILE A 99 6.50 -6.28 1.03
CA ILE A 99 7.75 -6.59 1.72
C ILE A 99 8.91 -6.34 0.78
N ASP A 100 9.87 -5.54 1.18
CA ASP A 100 11.07 -5.30 0.38
C ASP A 100 12.31 -5.58 1.21
N THR A 101 13.40 -5.91 0.51
CA THR A 101 14.72 -6.13 1.12
C THR A 101 15.65 -4.94 0.83
N GLY A 102 15.08 -3.75 0.81
CA GLY A 102 15.80 -2.53 0.47
C GLY A 102 16.50 -1.90 1.66
N MET A 103 16.66 -0.59 1.58
CA MET A 103 17.47 0.14 2.56
C MET A 103 16.83 0.29 3.93
N GLY A 104 15.55 0.03 4.06
CA GLY A 104 14.83 0.24 5.30
C GLY A 104 14.63 1.72 5.63
N ILE A 105 14.00 1.97 6.76
CA ILE A 105 13.65 3.32 7.21
C ILE A 105 14.10 3.48 8.66
N PRO A 106 14.81 4.57 8.99
CA PRO A 106 15.16 4.83 10.39
C PRO A 106 13.92 4.93 11.28
N GLN A 107 14.04 4.43 12.51
CA GLN A 107 12.90 4.40 13.44
C GLN A 107 12.31 5.78 13.72
N ASP A 108 13.15 6.79 13.84
CA ASP A 108 12.67 8.16 14.08
C ASP A 108 11.99 8.77 12.84
N SER A 109 12.17 8.19 11.68
CA SER A 109 11.48 8.63 10.45
C SER A 109 10.13 7.94 10.26
N ILE A 110 9.94 6.76 10.83
CA ILE A 110 8.71 5.99 10.64
C ILE A 110 7.48 6.78 11.11
N SER A 111 7.58 7.41 12.27
CA SER A 111 6.46 8.18 12.82
C SER A 111 6.06 9.36 11.94
N LYS A 112 6.95 9.83 11.08
CA LYS A 112 6.69 10.99 10.22
C LYS A 112 6.18 10.62 8.83
N LEU A 113 6.23 9.34 8.47
CA LEU A 113 5.92 8.89 7.11
C LEU A 113 4.52 9.22 6.64
N PHE A 114 3.56 9.17 7.56
CA PHE A 114 2.14 9.32 7.23
C PHE A 114 1.58 10.69 7.54
N LEU A 115 2.43 11.63 7.96
CA LEU A 115 1.97 13.00 8.19
C LEU A 115 1.67 13.67 6.86
N GLU A 116 0.54 14.36 6.79
CA GLU A 116 0.15 15.09 5.59
C GLU A 116 1.17 16.19 5.31
N PHE A 117 1.55 16.31 4.04
CA PHE A 117 2.57 17.24 3.57
C PHE A 117 3.92 17.04 4.24
N SER A 118 4.08 15.96 5.00
CA SER A 118 5.35 15.68 5.63
C SER A 118 6.36 15.29 4.56
N GLN A 119 7.44 16.03 4.51
CA GLN A 119 8.65 15.56 3.87
C GLN A 119 9.53 15.14 5.02
N VAL A 120 9.79 13.86 5.13
CA VAL A 120 10.62 13.32 6.19
C VAL A 120 11.92 14.10 6.31
N ASP A 121 12.46 14.43 5.15
CA ASP A 121 13.61 15.30 4.97
C ASP A 121 13.59 15.65 3.50
N ASN A 122 13.76 16.93 3.15
CA ASN A 122 13.79 17.35 1.75
C ASN A 122 14.85 16.59 0.95
N SER A 123 16.00 16.35 1.54
CA SER A 123 17.07 15.60 0.89
C SER A 123 16.70 14.12 0.75
N SER A 124 16.05 13.54 1.76
CA SER A 124 15.58 12.16 1.70
C SER A 124 14.51 11.96 0.65
N THR A 125 13.57 12.90 0.57
CA THR A 125 12.51 12.86 -0.43
C THR A 125 13.09 12.91 -1.83
N ARG A 126 14.06 13.78 -2.08
CA ARG A 126 14.75 13.86 -3.36
C ARG A 126 15.55 12.60 -3.64
N LYS A 127 16.25 12.09 -2.63
CA LYS A 127 17.07 10.88 -2.74
C LYS A 127 16.21 9.68 -3.11
N PHE A 128 15.04 9.56 -2.52
CA PHE A 128 14.13 8.44 -2.76
C PHE A 128 13.19 8.68 -3.94
N GLY A 129 13.18 9.88 -4.50
CA GLY A 129 12.34 10.20 -5.64
C GLY A 129 10.86 10.31 -5.32
N GLY A 130 10.49 10.38 -4.04
CA GLY A 130 9.10 10.48 -3.63
C GLY A 130 8.77 11.86 -3.07
N THR A 131 7.49 12.20 -3.06
CA THR A 131 7.00 13.46 -2.49
C THR A 131 6.53 13.29 -1.04
N GLY A 132 6.37 12.06 -0.58
CA GLY A 132 5.77 11.75 0.71
C GLY A 132 4.25 11.79 0.70
N LEU A 133 3.65 12.41 -0.30
CA LEU A 133 2.20 12.54 -0.40
C LEU A 133 1.50 11.22 -0.70
N GLY A 134 2.17 10.34 -1.44
CA GLY A 134 1.59 9.05 -1.81
C GLY A 134 1.21 8.20 -0.60
N LEU A 135 2.07 8.15 0.42
CA LEU A 135 1.78 7.39 1.64
C LEU A 135 0.65 8.02 2.45
N ALA A 136 0.64 9.35 2.58
CA ALA A 136 -0.42 10.06 3.29
C ALA A 136 -1.77 9.84 2.61
N ILE A 137 -1.81 9.91 1.29
CA ILE A 137 -3.02 9.69 0.51
C ILE A 137 -3.50 8.25 0.65
N SER A 138 -2.58 7.28 0.55
CA SER A 138 -2.92 5.87 0.69
C SER A 138 -3.50 5.57 2.08
N ARG A 139 -2.90 6.12 3.12
CA ARG A 139 -3.43 5.95 4.48
C ARG A 139 -4.82 6.55 4.60
N ARG A 140 -5.04 7.72 4.00
CA ARG A 140 -6.34 8.38 4.04
C ARG A 140 -7.41 7.50 3.40
N PHE A 141 -7.12 6.90 2.26
CA PHE A 141 -8.05 5.97 1.62
C PHE A 141 -8.35 4.77 2.51
N CYS A 142 -7.35 4.20 3.16
CA CYS A 142 -7.55 3.10 4.09
C CYS A 142 -8.48 3.50 5.24
N LEU A 143 -8.21 4.65 5.85
CA LEU A 143 -9.04 5.14 6.96
C LEU A 143 -10.48 5.37 6.53
N MET A 144 -10.70 5.92 5.33
CA MET A 144 -12.02 6.12 4.78
C MET A 144 -12.78 4.81 4.55
N MET A 145 -12.05 3.73 4.32
CA MET A 145 -12.62 2.39 4.10
C MET A 145 -12.63 1.53 5.38
N GLY A 146 -12.29 2.12 6.51
CA GLY A 146 -12.35 1.42 7.79
C GLY A 146 -11.13 0.61 8.16
N GLY A 147 -10.04 0.78 7.43
CA GLY A 147 -8.77 0.11 7.71
C GLY A 147 -7.64 1.07 8.00
N ASP A 148 -6.42 0.63 7.78
CA ASP A 148 -5.23 1.48 7.97
C ASP A 148 -4.03 0.82 7.27
N ILE A 149 -2.87 1.46 7.40
CA ILE A 149 -1.59 0.94 6.93
C ILE A 149 -0.68 0.80 8.14
N ARG A 150 0.00 -0.35 8.22
CA ARG A 150 1.05 -0.57 9.22
C ARG A 150 2.39 -0.58 8.53
N VAL A 151 3.43 -0.13 9.22
CA VAL A 151 4.78 -0.18 8.70
C VAL A 151 5.71 -0.78 9.74
N LYS A 152 6.56 -1.69 9.28
CA LYS A 152 7.68 -2.24 10.06
C LYS A 152 8.90 -2.11 9.19
N SER A 153 9.99 -1.63 9.74
CA SER A 153 11.20 -1.45 8.97
C SER A 153 12.42 -1.54 9.87
N VAL A 154 13.49 -2.11 9.31
CA VAL A 154 14.78 -2.17 9.96
C VAL A 154 15.78 -1.62 8.96
N LEU A 155 16.53 -0.62 9.38
CA LEU A 155 17.52 0.04 8.53
C LEU A 155 18.51 -0.97 7.97
N ASN A 156 18.75 -0.91 6.68
CA ASN A 156 19.63 -1.81 5.94
C ASN A 156 19.13 -3.26 5.80
N GLU A 157 17.91 -3.56 6.26
CA GLU A 157 17.33 -4.89 6.11
C GLU A 157 16.08 -4.89 5.24
N GLY A 158 15.31 -3.82 5.29
CA GLY A 158 14.11 -3.69 4.46
C GLY A 158 12.91 -3.19 5.21
N SER A 159 11.78 -3.19 4.52
CA SER A 159 10.53 -2.65 5.05
C SER A 159 9.36 -3.56 4.73
N THR A 160 8.34 -3.52 5.56
CA THR A 160 7.05 -4.15 5.30
C THR A 160 5.96 -3.13 5.55
N PHE A 161 5.19 -2.86 4.50
CA PHE A 161 4.01 -2.02 4.57
C PHE A 161 2.79 -2.91 4.40
N THR A 162 1.87 -2.89 5.36
CA THR A 162 0.67 -3.72 5.29
C THR A 162 -0.57 -2.85 5.27
N ILE A 163 -1.31 -2.94 4.16
CA ILE A 163 -2.65 -2.36 4.06
C ILE A 163 -3.62 -3.41 4.60
N TYR A 164 -4.49 -3.04 5.53
CA TYR A 164 -5.54 -3.93 5.97
C TYR A 164 -6.89 -3.23 5.87
N LEU A 165 -7.85 -3.93 5.27
CA LEU A 165 -9.18 -3.42 5.00
C LEU A 165 -10.22 -4.48 5.37
N PRO A 166 -11.40 -4.08 5.84
CA PRO A 166 -12.49 -5.05 5.95
C PRO A 166 -12.78 -5.63 4.56
N VAL A 167 -13.02 -6.93 4.50
CA VAL A 167 -13.40 -7.56 3.22
C VAL A 167 -14.68 -6.93 2.68
N LYS A 168 -15.55 -6.49 3.57
CA LYS A 168 -16.77 -5.79 3.20
C LYS A 168 -16.74 -4.38 3.78
N VAL A 169 -16.26 -3.44 2.99
CA VAL A 169 -16.20 -2.04 3.39
C VAL A 169 -17.64 -1.49 3.43
N VAL A 170 -17.93 -0.73 4.49
CA VAL A 170 -19.21 -0.05 4.64
C VAL A 170 -18.91 1.44 4.69
N THR A 171 -19.51 2.21 3.78
CA THR A 171 -19.37 3.66 3.84
C THR A 171 -20.22 4.18 4.99
N GLN A 172 -19.61 5.02 5.81
CA GLN A 172 -20.40 5.69 6.84
C GLN A 172 -21.26 6.73 6.15
N ALA A 173 -22.56 6.64 6.39
CA ALA A 173 -23.47 7.68 5.93
C ALA A 173 -23.12 8.96 6.68
N SER A 174 -22.63 9.93 5.96
CA SER A 174 -22.30 11.23 6.53
C SER A 174 -23.57 12.06 6.66
#